data_58fe031ea618dd77b31cd878651ad2dd
#
_entry.id   58fe031ea618dd77b31cd878651ad2dd
#
_cell.length_a   1.000
_cell.length_b   1.000
_cell.length_c   1.000
_cell.angle_alpha   90.00
_cell.angle_beta   90.00
_cell.angle_gamma   90.00
#
_symmetry.space_group_name_H-M   'P 1'
#
loop_
_entity.id
_entity.type
_entity.pdbx_description
1 polymer ?
#
loop_
_entity_poly.entity_id
_entity_poly.type
_entity_poly.pdbx_seq_one_letter_code
_entity_poly.pdbx_strand_id
1 'polypeptide(L)'
;MSKERFDFIFPLGAGCSCSMMLREKGLQLASFPLDWVGTPDFGAAGDIRAKTDIVVGRFENWFRKENLVRSPVYDTPRHLSYLDRGTGLYFTHDVAAGSSLDADYPAAREKYARRIDRFLQLLSGARRVLAVWVNDPRIPGEVGEEDLRYCLDAFARAYPRAGFKIVAVNCVHGVKPSDMRVAIGEGYECYSFDYRAFTECSDDLVWEIRRDLFAPLLERFEVADYRTRAEKRANARREKARAMEKYRATSALDLWLTRLKFKVYRHLKRSLERKGVVVESCGAGTARG
;
A
#
# COMPACT_ATOMS: atom_id res chain seq x y z
N MET A 1 -0.47 -9.54 -23.33
CA MET A 1 -1.21 -8.26 -23.44
C MET A 1 -0.28 -7.12 -23.08
N SER A 2 -0.31 -5.99 -23.78
CA SER A 2 0.43 -4.78 -23.40
C SER A 2 -0.16 -4.21 -22.11
N LYS A 3 0.70 -3.77 -21.19
CA LYS A 3 0.24 -3.14 -19.95
C LYS A 3 -0.33 -1.75 -20.23
N GLU A 4 -1.35 -1.36 -19.46
CA GLU A 4 -1.87 0.00 -19.49
C GLU A 4 -0.92 0.92 -18.73
N ARG A 5 -0.40 1.96 -19.40
CA ARG A 5 0.63 2.83 -18.84
C ARG A 5 0.06 4.13 -18.31
N PHE A 6 0.54 4.52 -17.12
CA PHE A 6 0.22 5.78 -16.45
C PHE A 6 1.49 6.59 -16.18
N ASP A 7 1.36 7.91 -16.17
CA ASP A 7 2.44 8.81 -15.79
C ASP A 7 2.62 8.84 -14.28
N PHE A 8 1.50 8.71 -13.55
CA PHE A 8 1.46 8.72 -12.10
C PHE A 8 0.44 7.71 -11.56
N ILE A 9 0.85 6.91 -10.59
CA ILE A 9 -0.01 5.98 -9.84
C ILE A 9 0.16 6.26 -8.36
N PHE A 10 -0.95 6.41 -7.63
CA PHE A 10 -0.91 6.68 -6.20
C PHE A 10 -2.00 5.93 -5.41
N PRO A 11 -1.72 5.60 -4.13
CA PRO A 11 -2.74 5.04 -3.25
C PRO A 11 -3.70 6.13 -2.79
N LEU A 12 -4.98 5.92 -3.01
CA LEU A 12 -6.06 6.72 -2.44
C LEU A 12 -6.70 5.99 -1.25
N GLY A 13 -6.49 4.69 -1.18
CA GLY A 13 -7.23 3.80 -0.34
C GLY A 13 -6.80 3.65 1.09
N ALA A 14 -7.62 2.93 1.80
CA ALA A 14 -7.67 2.85 3.23
C ALA A 14 -6.41 2.24 3.86
N GLY A 15 -5.56 3.08 4.40
CA GLY A 15 -4.39 2.67 5.18
C GLY A 15 -3.19 2.17 4.37
N CYS A 16 -2.26 1.52 5.07
CA CYS A 16 -0.95 1.13 4.53
C CYS A 16 -0.98 0.01 3.47
N SER A 17 -2.00 -0.84 3.49
CA SER A 17 -2.07 -2.03 2.64
C SER A 17 -2.07 -1.69 1.16
N CYS A 18 -2.82 -0.66 0.74
CA CYS A 18 -2.85 -0.23 -0.66
C CYS A 18 -1.47 0.23 -1.13
N SER A 19 -0.80 1.08 -0.36
CA SER A 19 0.56 1.55 -0.66
C SER A 19 1.58 0.40 -0.71
N MET A 20 1.48 -0.56 0.21
CA MET A 20 2.36 -1.73 0.23
C MET A 20 2.19 -2.59 -1.02
N MET A 21 0.95 -2.88 -1.43
CA MET A 21 0.66 -3.64 -2.64
C MET A 21 1.16 -2.94 -3.91
N LEU A 22 0.95 -1.63 -4.03
CA LEU A 22 1.45 -0.85 -5.16
C LEU A 22 2.99 -0.89 -5.24
N ARG A 23 3.67 -0.84 -4.11
CA ARG A 23 5.15 -0.92 -4.04
C ARG A 23 5.65 -2.31 -4.42
N GLU A 24 5.02 -3.37 -3.93
CA GLU A 24 5.37 -4.75 -4.28
C GLU A 24 5.26 -5.01 -5.78
N LYS A 25 4.27 -4.39 -6.43
CA LYS A 25 4.07 -4.50 -7.89
C LYS A 25 4.87 -3.48 -8.70
N GLY A 26 5.70 -2.65 -8.06
CA GLY A 26 6.51 -1.62 -8.73
C GLY A 26 5.70 -0.48 -9.33
N LEU A 27 4.46 -0.30 -8.88
CA LEU A 27 3.54 0.75 -9.33
C LEU A 27 3.66 2.04 -8.54
N GLN A 28 4.24 1.97 -7.33
CA GLN A 28 4.54 3.14 -6.51
C GLN A 28 6.04 3.22 -6.23
N LEU A 29 6.69 4.24 -6.78
CA LEU A 29 8.15 4.37 -6.77
C LEU A 29 8.68 5.33 -5.68
N ALA A 30 7.79 6.01 -4.96
CA ALA A 30 8.12 6.93 -3.87
C ALA A 30 7.06 6.92 -2.77
N SER A 31 7.38 7.52 -1.62
CA SER A 31 6.40 7.71 -0.55
C SER A 31 5.56 8.95 -0.78
N PHE A 32 4.26 8.84 -0.53
CA PHE A 32 3.26 9.90 -0.69
C PHE A 32 2.54 10.21 0.63
N PRO A 33 1.80 11.32 0.74
CA PRO A 33 1.15 11.70 2.00
C PRO A 33 0.15 10.65 2.49
N LEU A 34 -0.66 10.08 1.60
CA LEU A 34 -1.75 9.16 1.93
C LEU A 34 -1.31 7.71 2.25
N ASP A 35 -0.02 7.39 2.15
CA ASP A 35 0.48 6.01 2.27
C ASP A 35 0.12 5.30 3.59
N TRP A 36 0.05 6.05 4.70
CA TRP A 36 0.02 5.50 6.06
C TRP A 36 -1.09 6.07 6.93
N VAL A 37 -2.14 6.61 6.32
CA VAL A 37 -3.25 7.25 7.00
C VAL A 37 -4.57 6.59 6.68
N GLY A 38 -5.51 6.62 7.61
CA GLY A 38 -6.85 6.04 7.44
C GLY A 38 -7.92 6.94 8.05
N THR A 39 -9.15 6.75 7.62
CA THR A 39 -10.34 7.43 8.12
C THR A 39 -11.42 6.40 8.50
N PRO A 40 -11.14 5.50 9.48
CA PRO A 40 -12.04 4.39 9.79
C PRO A 40 -13.44 4.83 10.20
N ASP A 41 -13.58 6.03 10.76
CA ASP A 41 -14.86 6.55 11.26
C ASP A 41 -15.81 6.99 10.13
N PHE A 42 -15.31 7.15 8.89
CA PHE A 42 -16.12 7.64 7.77
C PHE A 42 -16.78 6.53 6.94
N GLY A 43 -16.46 5.27 7.20
CA GLY A 43 -16.82 4.17 6.33
C GLY A 43 -16.12 4.24 4.96
N ALA A 44 -16.35 3.24 4.11
CA ALA A 44 -15.66 3.12 2.82
C ALA A 44 -15.91 4.30 1.88
N ALA A 45 -17.17 4.65 1.68
CA ALA A 45 -17.59 5.77 0.83
C ALA A 45 -17.05 7.12 1.34
N GLY A 46 -17.12 7.35 2.66
CA GLY A 46 -16.59 8.55 3.28
C GLY A 46 -15.07 8.64 3.21
N ASP A 47 -14.35 7.52 3.37
CA ASP A 47 -12.89 7.47 3.28
C ASP A 47 -12.38 7.90 1.89
N ILE A 48 -12.94 7.32 0.81
CA ILE A 48 -12.49 7.65 -0.55
C ILE A 48 -12.81 9.09 -0.92
N ARG A 49 -14.01 9.60 -0.54
CA ARG A 49 -14.42 10.98 -0.80
C ARG A 49 -13.54 11.97 -0.03
N ALA A 50 -13.35 11.78 1.29
CA ALA A 50 -12.52 12.63 2.12
C ALA A 50 -11.08 12.74 1.63
N LYS A 51 -10.48 11.62 1.23
CA LYS A 51 -9.11 11.62 0.69
C LYS A 51 -9.04 12.29 -0.69
N THR A 52 -10.06 12.15 -1.51
CA THR A 52 -10.18 12.89 -2.76
C THR A 52 -10.21 14.39 -2.50
N ASP A 53 -11.05 14.84 -1.55
CA ASP A 53 -11.17 16.26 -1.20
C ASP A 53 -9.86 16.83 -0.65
N ILE A 54 -9.13 16.04 0.15
CA ILE A 54 -7.78 16.43 0.61
C ILE A 54 -6.81 16.61 -0.56
N VAL A 55 -6.83 15.71 -1.55
CA VAL A 55 -5.96 15.81 -2.73
C VAL A 55 -6.33 17.02 -3.59
N VAL A 56 -7.61 17.24 -3.88
CA VAL A 56 -8.05 18.39 -4.69
C VAL A 56 -7.86 19.71 -3.95
N GLY A 57 -8.02 19.70 -2.61
CA GLY A 57 -7.70 20.82 -1.71
C GLY A 57 -6.19 20.98 -1.45
N ARG A 58 -5.33 20.26 -2.20
CA ARG A 58 -3.86 20.38 -2.16
C ARG A 58 -3.25 20.20 -0.77
N PHE A 59 -3.88 19.40 0.08
CA PHE A 59 -3.46 19.13 1.46
C PHE A 59 -3.40 20.37 2.36
N GLU A 60 -4.21 21.38 2.12
CA GLU A 60 -4.15 22.69 2.81
C GLU A 60 -4.23 22.56 4.34
N ASN A 61 -5.09 21.70 4.85
CA ASN A 61 -5.29 21.48 6.30
C ASN A 61 -4.56 20.24 6.84
N TRP A 62 -3.60 19.71 6.09
CA TRP A 62 -2.91 18.48 6.42
C TRP A 62 -2.01 18.59 7.64
N PHE A 63 -2.18 17.68 8.61
CA PHE A 63 -1.29 17.45 9.74
C PHE A 63 -0.92 18.74 10.49
N ARG A 64 -1.91 19.55 10.80
CA ARG A 64 -1.72 20.76 11.63
C ARG A 64 -1.70 20.37 13.10
N LYS A 65 -0.70 20.86 13.86
CA LYS A 65 -0.47 20.48 15.26
C LYS A 65 -1.68 20.72 16.14
N GLU A 66 -2.35 21.87 15.95
CA GLU A 66 -3.53 22.29 16.68
C GLU A 66 -4.74 21.36 16.48
N ASN A 67 -4.77 20.59 15.40
CA ASN A 67 -5.83 19.64 15.08
C ASN A 67 -5.53 18.22 15.60
N LEU A 68 -4.27 17.94 15.97
CA LEU A 68 -3.85 16.60 16.36
C LEU A 68 -4.25 16.28 17.80
N VAL A 69 -5.14 15.31 17.96
CA VAL A 69 -5.63 14.85 19.27
C VAL A 69 -5.20 13.41 19.48
N ARG A 70 -4.70 13.12 20.68
CA ARG A 70 -4.31 11.75 21.06
C ARG A 70 -5.49 10.79 20.94
N SER A 71 -5.29 9.67 20.25
CA SER A 71 -6.30 8.62 20.07
C SER A 71 -5.66 7.24 20.23
N PRO A 72 -5.71 6.66 21.45
CA PRO A 72 -5.01 5.42 21.75
C PRO A 72 -5.58 4.17 21.06
N VAL A 73 -6.75 4.27 20.43
CA VAL A 73 -7.43 3.14 19.76
C VAL A 73 -6.55 2.45 18.70
N TYR A 74 -5.69 3.21 18.02
CA TYR A 74 -4.82 2.70 16.97
C TYR A 74 -3.34 2.73 17.36
N ASP A 75 -3.03 2.70 18.66
CA ASP A 75 -1.65 2.58 19.12
C ASP A 75 -1.05 1.25 18.68
N THR A 76 0.24 1.30 18.43
CA THR A 76 1.05 0.11 18.22
C THR A 76 2.15 0.03 19.28
N PRO A 77 2.82 -1.11 19.47
CA PRO A 77 3.95 -1.20 20.40
C PRO A 77 5.09 -0.23 20.09
N ARG A 78 5.10 0.36 18.86
CA ARG A 78 6.18 1.26 18.40
C ARG A 78 5.74 2.71 18.26
N HIS A 79 4.44 2.99 18.12
CA HIS A 79 3.95 4.31 17.77
C HIS A 79 2.65 4.66 18.50
N LEU A 80 2.51 5.94 18.81
CA LEU A 80 1.30 6.55 19.33
C LEU A 80 0.43 7.07 18.18
N SER A 81 -0.88 6.88 18.27
CA SER A 81 -1.83 7.32 17.26
C SER A 81 -2.46 8.67 17.60
N TYR A 82 -2.64 9.51 16.58
CA TYR A 82 -3.28 10.81 16.65
C TYR A 82 -4.35 10.96 15.58
N LEU A 83 -5.52 11.46 15.97
CA LEU A 83 -6.58 11.90 15.07
C LEU A 83 -6.34 13.37 14.70
N ASP A 84 -6.30 13.67 13.42
CA ASP A 84 -6.37 15.04 12.92
C ASP A 84 -7.86 15.41 12.76
N ARG A 85 -8.37 16.25 13.65
CA ARG A 85 -9.76 16.72 13.64
C ARG A 85 -10.11 17.56 12.42
N GLY A 86 -9.12 18.15 11.76
CA GLY A 86 -9.33 18.95 10.55
C GLY A 86 -9.59 18.11 9.32
N THR A 87 -9.06 16.88 9.28
CA THR A 87 -9.19 15.97 8.12
C THR A 87 -9.90 14.66 8.42
N GLY A 88 -10.09 14.31 9.70
CA GLY A 88 -10.61 13.00 10.12
C GLY A 88 -9.61 11.84 9.96
N LEU A 89 -8.35 12.15 9.63
CA LEU A 89 -7.33 11.13 9.38
C LEU A 89 -6.62 10.72 10.67
N TYR A 90 -6.34 9.42 10.79
CA TYR A 90 -5.50 8.87 11.85
C TYR A 90 -4.05 8.75 11.37
N PHE A 91 -3.14 9.30 12.15
CA PHE A 91 -1.69 9.23 11.97
C PHE A 91 -1.10 8.28 13.01
N THR A 92 -0.69 7.09 12.57
CA THR A 92 -0.30 5.98 13.45
C THR A 92 1.19 5.63 13.38
N HIS A 93 1.99 6.38 12.61
CA HIS A 93 3.40 6.06 12.37
C HIS A 93 4.35 7.25 12.54
N ASP A 94 3.87 8.33 13.17
CA ASP A 94 4.58 9.62 13.18
C ASP A 94 5.15 9.99 14.54
N VAL A 95 4.61 9.42 15.61
CA VAL A 95 5.06 9.67 16.98
C VAL A 95 5.47 8.33 17.60
N ALA A 96 6.72 8.21 18.06
CA ALA A 96 7.22 7.00 18.68
C ALA A 96 6.56 6.74 20.04
N ALA A 97 6.36 5.47 20.41
CA ALA A 97 5.70 5.08 21.68
C ALA A 97 6.41 5.62 22.94
N GLY A 98 7.72 5.85 22.86
CA GLY A 98 8.51 6.44 23.95
C GLY A 98 8.73 7.95 23.83
N SER A 99 8.03 8.63 22.92
CA SER A 99 8.20 10.05 22.62
C SER A 99 6.92 10.84 22.87
N SER A 100 6.92 12.12 22.48
CA SER A 100 5.76 13.00 22.55
C SER A 100 5.49 13.63 21.17
N LEU A 101 4.25 14.11 20.97
CA LEU A 101 3.91 14.85 19.77
C LEU A 101 4.83 16.05 19.57
N ASP A 102 5.13 16.80 20.65
CA ASP A 102 5.98 17.99 20.58
C ASP A 102 7.39 17.68 20.10
N ALA A 103 7.94 16.56 20.53
CA ALA A 103 9.29 16.14 20.14
C ALA A 103 9.35 15.65 18.67
N ASP A 104 8.36 14.89 18.22
CA ASP A 104 8.40 14.23 16.90
C ASP A 104 7.73 15.05 15.79
N TYR A 105 6.84 16.02 16.15
CA TYR A 105 6.08 16.81 15.18
C TYR A 105 6.94 17.55 14.14
N PRO A 106 8.05 18.24 14.51
CA PRO A 106 8.85 18.96 13.51
C PRO A 106 9.35 18.05 12.39
N ALA A 107 9.88 16.88 12.75
CA ALA A 107 10.38 15.91 11.78
C ALA A 107 9.26 15.29 10.93
N ALA A 108 8.11 14.98 11.55
CA ALA A 108 6.94 14.48 10.85
C ALA A 108 6.37 15.52 9.88
N ARG A 109 6.27 16.78 10.30
CA ARG A 109 5.81 17.91 9.48
C ARG A 109 6.68 18.11 8.24
N GLU A 110 8.01 18.11 8.42
CA GLU A 110 8.97 18.21 7.33
C GLU A 110 8.86 17.03 6.35
N LYS A 111 8.71 15.82 6.89
CA LYS A 111 8.47 14.61 6.08
C LYS A 111 7.24 14.76 5.19
N TYR A 112 6.11 15.23 5.75
CA TYR A 112 4.88 15.42 4.99
C TYR A 112 5.00 16.55 3.98
N ALA A 113 5.64 17.69 4.30
CA ALA A 113 5.88 18.76 3.35
C ALA A 113 6.60 18.24 2.09
N ARG A 114 7.71 17.52 2.25
CA ARG A 114 8.43 16.91 1.11
C ARG A 114 7.60 15.91 0.30
N ARG A 115 6.72 15.12 0.96
CA ARG A 115 5.84 14.16 0.28
C ARG A 115 4.74 14.85 -0.49
N ILE A 116 4.14 15.90 0.08
CA ILE A 116 3.10 16.72 -0.54
C ILE A 116 3.65 17.43 -1.77
N ASP A 117 4.78 18.10 -1.64
CA ASP A 117 5.44 18.81 -2.76
C ASP A 117 5.70 17.86 -3.93
N ARG A 118 6.29 16.71 -3.65
CA ARG A 118 6.53 15.68 -4.68
C ARG A 118 5.22 15.20 -5.31
N PHE A 119 4.21 14.90 -4.51
CA PHE A 119 2.91 14.43 -4.97
C PHE A 119 2.25 15.43 -5.91
N LEU A 120 2.19 16.70 -5.48
CA LEU A 120 1.58 17.78 -6.27
C LEU A 120 2.35 18.09 -7.55
N GLN A 121 3.69 18.01 -7.53
CA GLN A 121 4.51 18.14 -8.74
C GLN A 121 4.23 17.02 -9.74
N LEU A 122 4.19 15.77 -9.30
CA LEU A 122 3.89 14.62 -10.15
C LEU A 122 2.48 14.72 -10.73
N LEU A 123 1.51 15.03 -9.89
CA LEU A 123 0.10 15.15 -10.30
C LEU A 123 -0.12 16.28 -11.30
N SER A 124 0.53 17.43 -11.09
CA SER A 124 0.42 18.58 -12.00
C SER A 124 1.08 18.34 -13.37
N GLY A 125 2.10 17.47 -13.42
CA GLY A 125 2.80 17.12 -14.66
C GLY A 125 2.21 15.93 -15.42
N ALA A 126 1.35 15.14 -14.79
CA ALA A 126 0.81 13.92 -15.38
C ALA A 126 -0.32 14.20 -16.38
N ARG A 127 -0.41 13.35 -17.41
CA ARG A 127 -1.54 13.30 -18.35
C ARG A 127 -2.47 12.13 -18.08
N ARG A 128 -1.92 11.01 -17.61
CA ARG A 128 -2.67 9.80 -17.27
C ARG A 128 -2.36 9.42 -15.84
N VAL A 129 -3.37 9.44 -14.99
CA VAL A 129 -3.26 9.20 -13.55
C VAL A 129 -4.14 8.03 -13.13
N LEU A 130 -3.58 7.09 -12.37
CA LEU A 130 -4.33 6.03 -11.73
C LEU A 130 -4.34 6.25 -10.22
N ALA A 131 -5.52 6.39 -9.65
CA ALA A 131 -5.74 6.32 -8.21
C ALA A 131 -6.21 4.90 -7.84
N VAL A 132 -5.57 4.27 -6.87
CA VAL A 132 -5.95 2.94 -6.41
C VAL A 132 -6.47 3.03 -4.99
N TRP A 133 -7.67 2.54 -4.78
CA TRP A 133 -8.29 2.45 -3.47
C TRP A 133 -8.56 0.99 -3.13
N VAL A 134 -8.10 0.55 -1.96
CA VAL A 134 -8.33 -0.80 -1.44
C VAL A 134 -8.90 -0.63 -0.06
N ASN A 135 -10.06 -1.20 0.21
CA ASN A 135 -10.67 -1.10 1.53
C ASN A 135 -9.80 -1.76 2.62
N ASP A 136 -9.86 -1.22 3.80
CA ASP A 136 -9.47 -1.97 5.01
C ASP A 136 -10.69 -2.76 5.48
N PRO A 137 -10.61 -4.10 5.64
CA PRO A 137 -11.77 -4.91 6.04
C PRO A 137 -12.42 -4.50 7.36
N ARG A 138 -11.76 -3.67 8.17
CA ARG A 138 -12.32 -3.08 9.39
C ARG A 138 -13.21 -1.86 9.13
N ILE A 139 -13.10 -1.26 7.93
CA ILE A 139 -13.90 -0.10 7.55
C ILE A 139 -15.22 -0.59 6.96
N PRO A 140 -16.36 -0.24 7.54
CA PRO A 140 -17.65 -0.71 7.08
C PRO A 140 -18.06 -0.08 5.75
N GLY A 141 -18.91 -0.80 5.02
CA GLY A 141 -19.50 -0.34 3.76
C GLY A 141 -18.65 -0.63 2.54
N GLU A 142 -19.14 -0.20 1.41
CA GLU A 142 -18.54 -0.35 0.09
C GLU A 142 -18.46 1.01 -0.60
N VAL A 143 -17.48 1.17 -1.46
CA VAL A 143 -17.43 2.26 -2.44
C VAL A 143 -18.31 1.86 -3.62
N GLY A 144 -19.27 2.69 -3.97
CA GLY A 144 -20.17 2.50 -5.10
C GLY A 144 -19.82 3.39 -6.30
N GLU A 145 -20.61 3.25 -7.35
CA GLU A 145 -20.45 4.04 -8.57
C GLU A 145 -20.58 5.55 -8.31
N GLU A 146 -21.52 5.96 -7.46
CA GLU A 146 -21.72 7.38 -7.11
C GLU A 146 -20.47 7.98 -6.47
N ASP A 147 -19.81 7.24 -5.57
CA ASP A 147 -18.59 7.68 -4.92
C ASP A 147 -17.44 7.84 -5.93
N LEU A 148 -17.31 6.88 -6.84
CA LEU A 148 -16.29 6.90 -7.88
C LEU A 148 -16.50 8.04 -8.87
N ARG A 149 -17.74 8.31 -9.26
CA ARG A 149 -18.08 9.46 -10.10
C ARG A 149 -17.79 10.78 -9.38
N TYR A 150 -18.18 10.91 -8.12
CA TYR A 150 -17.81 12.05 -7.28
C TYR A 150 -16.31 12.33 -7.31
N CYS A 151 -15.50 11.29 -7.08
CA CYS A 151 -14.04 11.42 -7.07
C CYS A 151 -13.47 11.81 -8.44
N LEU A 152 -13.95 11.18 -9.51
CA LEU A 152 -13.52 11.50 -10.88
C LEU A 152 -13.86 12.95 -11.26
N ASP A 153 -15.06 13.40 -10.95
CA ASP A 153 -15.51 14.78 -11.21
C ASP A 153 -14.68 15.79 -10.40
N ALA A 154 -14.39 15.48 -9.14
CA ALA A 154 -13.56 16.33 -8.30
C ALA A 154 -12.12 16.45 -8.87
N PHE A 155 -11.53 15.33 -9.27
CA PHE A 155 -10.21 15.31 -9.91
C PHE A 155 -10.21 16.05 -11.25
N ALA A 156 -11.21 15.82 -12.11
CA ALA A 156 -11.30 16.47 -13.42
C ALA A 156 -11.41 18.01 -13.30
N ARG A 157 -12.18 18.49 -12.32
CA ARG A 157 -12.26 19.94 -12.03
C ARG A 157 -10.93 20.51 -11.53
N ALA A 158 -10.25 19.80 -10.61
CA ALA A 158 -9.02 20.30 -10.01
C ALA A 158 -7.79 20.17 -10.92
N TYR A 159 -7.78 19.15 -11.78
CA TYR A 159 -6.65 18.81 -12.66
C TYR A 159 -7.09 18.56 -14.11
N PRO A 160 -7.61 19.58 -14.82
CA PRO A 160 -8.28 19.40 -16.12
C PRO A 160 -7.35 18.94 -17.27
N ARG A 161 -6.05 18.88 -17.02
CA ARG A 161 -5.06 18.37 -17.99
C ARG A 161 -4.79 16.87 -17.89
N ALA A 162 -5.23 16.25 -16.80
CA ALA A 162 -5.00 14.84 -16.51
C ALA A 162 -6.28 14.01 -16.69
N GLY A 163 -6.18 12.91 -17.41
CA GLY A 163 -7.21 11.86 -17.42
C GLY A 163 -7.01 10.95 -16.21
N PHE A 164 -8.02 10.88 -15.37
CA PHE A 164 -8.01 10.02 -14.19
C PHE A 164 -8.71 8.71 -14.44
N LYS A 165 -8.14 7.65 -13.87
CA LYS A 165 -8.78 6.36 -13.68
C LYS A 165 -8.72 6.00 -12.21
N ILE A 166 -9.80 5.41 -11.68
CA ILE A 166 -9.85 4.89 -10.32
C ILE A 166 -10.05 3.37 -10.38
N VAL A 167 -9.23 2.64 -9.67
CA VAL A 167 -9.45 1.22 -9.38
C VAL A 167 -9.75 1.09 -7.91
N ALA A 168 -10.98 0.69 -7.58
CA ALA A 168 -11.43 0.46 -6.22
C ALA A 168 -11.62 -1.04 -5.95
N VAL A 169 -11.18 -1.50 -4.78
CA VAL A 169 -11.38 -2.88 -4.34
C VAL A 169 -12.04 -2.88 -2.97
N ASN A 170 -13.29 -3.28 -2.93
CA ASN A 170 -14.07 -3.46 -1.70
C ASN A 170 -13.79 -4.83 -1.08
N CYS A 171 -13.70 -4.88 0.25
CA CYS A 171 -13.70 -6.13 1.00
C CYS A 171 -15.13 -6.43 1.45
N VAL A 172 -15.75 -7.42 0.85
CA VAL A 172 -17.15 -7.78 1.15
C VAL A 172 -17.19 -9.17 1.76
N HIS A 173 -17.53 -9.22 3.05
CA HIS A 173 -17.57 -10.45 3.80
C HIS A 173 -18.46 -11.51 3.13
N GLY A 174 -17.93 -12.72 2.95
CA GLY A 174 -18.64 -13.87 2.42
C GLY A 174 -18.73 -13.95 0.89
N VAL A 175 -18.35 -12.92 0.16
CA VAL A 175 -18.25 -12.99 -1.31
C VAL A 175 -16.94 -13.66 -1.68
N LYS A 176 -17.02 -14.89 -2.15
CA LYS A 176 -15.82 -15.67 -2.55
C LYS A 176 -15.09 -14.96 -3.69
N PRO A 177 -13.75 -15.09 -3.79
CA PRO A 177 -12.99 -14.56 -4.92
C PRO A 177 -13.47 -15.06 -6.29
N SER A 178 -14.00 -16.28 -6.38
CA SER A 178 -14.63 -16.83 -7.58
C SER A 178 -15.90 -16.09 -8.01
N ASP A 179 -16.58 -15.47 -7.04
CA ASP A 179 -17.88 -14.82 -7.21
C ASP A 179 -17.73 -13.29 -7.13
N MET A 180 -16.52 -12.79 -7.40
CA MET A 180 -16.20 -11.37 -7.38
C MET A 180 -17.18 -10.57 -8.23
N ARG A 181 -17.77 -9.54 -7.62
CA ARG A 181 -18.60 -8.56 -8.33
C ARG A 181 -17.70 -7.52 -8.96
N VAL A 182 -17.97 -7.18 -10.22
CA VAL A 182 -17.20 -6.21 -10.98
C VAL A 182 -18.13 -5.17 -11.59
N ALA A 183 -17.86 -3.90 -11.35
CA ALA A 183 -18.52 -2.77 -12.00
C ALA A 183 -17.46 -1.94 -12.74
N ILE A 184 -17.67 -1.73 -14.03
CA ILE A 184 -16.78 -0.95 -14.89
C ILE A 184 -17.57 0.18 -15.52
N GLY A 185 -17.05 1.39 -15.40
CA GLY A 185 -17.62 2.58 -16.02
C GLY A 185 -16.54 3.47 -16.63
N GLU A 186 -16.94 4.61 -17.13
CA GLU A 186 -16.01 5.58 -17.69
C GLU A 186 -15.08 6.10 -16.58
N GLY A 187 -13.78 5.80 -16.71
CA GLY A 187 -12.74 6.22 -15.76
C GLY A 187 -12.67 5.40 -14.47
N TYR A 188 -13.45 4.36 -14.25
CA TYR A 188 -13.34 3.54 -13.05
C TYR A 188 -13.53 2.05 -13.28
N GLU A 189 -12.98 1.28 -12.34
CA GLU A 189 -13.22 -0.13 -12.15
C GLU A 189 -13.40 -0.40 -10.65
N CYS A 190 -14.44 -1.11 -10.28
CA CYS A 190 -14.75 -1.48 -8.91
C CYS A 190 -14.90 -2.99 -8.78
N TYR A 191 -14.17 -3.56 -7.84
CA TYR A 191 -14.15 -4.99 -7.56
C TYR A 191 -14.60 -5.22 -6.12
N SER A 192 -15.48 -6.20 -5.89
CA SER A 192 -15.97 -6.52 -4.55
C SER A 192 -15.87 -8.02 -4.28
N PHE A 193 -15.03 -8.41 -3.34
CA PHE A 193 -14.83 -9.79 -2.89
C PHE A 193 -14.22 -9.84 -1.49
N ASP A 194 -14.31 -11.01 -0.83
CA ASP A 194 -13.68 -11.22 0.47
C ASP A 194 -12.21 -11.61 0.30
N TYR A 195 -11.32 -10.68 0.60
CA TYR A 195 -9.87 -10.94 0.53
C TYR A 195 -9.19 -11.07 1.90
N ARG A 196 -9.99 -11.27 2.95
CA ARG A 196 -9.43 -11.49 4.28
C ARG A 196 -8.80 -12.87 4.37
N ALA A 197 -7.63 -12.93 5.00
CA ALA A 197 -7.06 -14.17 5.49
C ALA A 197 -7.00 -14.08 7.01
N PHE A 198 -7.46 -15.11 7.71
CA PHE A 198 -7.29 -15.21 9.15
C PHE A 198 -6.03 -16.00 9.42
N THR A 199 -5.10 -15.41 10.17
CA THR A 199 -3.95 -16.09 10.71
C THR A 199 -4.12 -16.19 12.22
N GLU A 200 -4.04 -17.40 12.75
CA GLU A 200 -3.94 -17.63 14.20
C GLU A 200 -2.49 -17.31 14.61
N CYS A 201 -2.30 -16.13 15.20
CA CYS A 201 -1.05 -15.78 15.85
C CYS A 201 -1.29 -15.65 17.35
N SER A 202 -0.88 -16.65 18.12
CA SER A 202 -0.99 -16.68 19.56
C SER A 202 -2.41 -16.45 20.08
N ASP A 203 -2.86 -15.60 20.82
CA ASP A 203 -4.20 -15.49 21.38
C ASP A 203 -5.13 -14.52 20.62
N ASP A 204 -4.64 -13.88 19.55
CA ASP A 204 -5.40 -12.90 18.76
C ASP A 204 -5.64 -13.38 17.34
N LEU A 205 -6.88 -13.31 16.88
CA LEU A 205 -7.24 -13.47 15.46
C LEU A 205 -6.70 -12.28 14.70
N VAL A 206 -5.54 -12.46 14.07
CA VAL A 206 -4.96 -11.48 13.13
C VAL A 206 -5.41 -11.86 11.74
N TRP A 207 -6.07 -10.94 11.04
CA TRP A 207 -6.39 -11.14 9.64
C TRP A 207 -5.40 -10.35 8.76
N GLU A 208 -5.03 -10.96 7.65
CA GLU A 208 -4.19 -10.36 6.62
C GLU A 208 -4.97 -10.15 5.33
N ILE A 209 -4.59 -9.13 4.58
CA ILE A 209 -5.10 -8.94 3.23
C ILE A 209 -4.44 -9.96 2.31
N ARG A 210 -5.24 -10.71 1.58
CA ARG A 210 -4.82 -11.68 0.58
C ARG A 210 -4.20 -10.95 -0.63
N ARG A 211 -2.92 -10.61 -0.52
CA ARG A 211 -2.19 -9.88 -1.58
C ARG A 211 -2.05 -10.65 -2.88
N ASP A 212 -2.05 -11.98 -2.79
CA ASP A 212 -2.04 -12.89 -3.92
C ASP A 212 -3.24 -12.68 -4.87
N LEU A 213 -4.40 -12.29 -4.34
CA LEU A 213 -5.60 -12.03 -5.14
C LEU A 213 -5.52 -10.71 -5.93
N PHE A 214 -4.65 -9.80 -5.55
CA PHE A 214 -4.49 -8.51 -6.22
C PHE A 214 -3.55 -8.56 -7.43
N ALA A 215 -2.73 -9.61 -7.57
CA ALA A 215 -1.80 -9.73 -8.68
C ALA A 215 -2.48 -9.56 -10.05
N PRO A 216 -3.57 -10.29 -10.37
CA PRO A 216 -4.23 -10.15 -11.68
C PRO A 216 -4.81 -8.75 -11.92
N LEU A 217 -5.21 -8.05 -10.84
CA LEU A 217 -5.81 -6.72 -10.93
C LEU A 217 -4.76 -5.62 -11.15
N LEU A 218 -3.55 -5.79 -10.64
CA LEU A 218 -2.51 -4.75 -10.65
C LEU A 218 -1.44 -4.98 -11.72
N GLU A 219 -1.14 -6.22 -12.10
CA GLU A 219 -0.06 -6.55 -13.04
C GLU A 219 -0.31 -6.08 -14.48
N ARG A 220 -1.55 -5.72 -14.81
CA ARG A 220 -1.94 -5.12 -16.10
C ARG A 220 -1.56 -3.65 -16.23
N PHE A 221 -1.12 -3.00 -15.14
CA PHE A 221 -0.71 -1.61 -15.14
C PHE A 221 0.81 -1.46 -15.11
N GLU A 222 1.28 -0.34 -15.60
CA GLU A 222 2.66 0.12 -15.44
C GLU A 222 2.72 1.62 -15.18
N VAL A 223 3.72 2.07 -14.43
CA VAL A 223 3.97 3.48 -14.16
C VAL A 223 5.23 3.95 -14.86
N ALA A 224 5.20 5.15 -15.41
CA ALA A 224 6.40 5.81 -15.91
C ALA A 224 7.37 6.06 -14.75
N ASP A 225 8.67 5.74 -14.97
CA ASP A 225 9.66 5.95 -13.92
C ASP A 225 10.05 7.43 -13.82
N TYR A 226 9.36 8.14 -12.94
CA TYR A 226 9.54 9.57 -12.67
C TYR A 226 10.72 9.89 -11.75
N ARG A 227 11.44 8.88 -11.25
CA ARG A 227 12.58 9.09 -10.34
C ARG A 227 13.77 9.63 -11.10
N THR A 228 14.45 10.61 -10.50
CA THR A 228 15.72 11.11 -10.98
C THR A 228 16.83 10.04 -10.90
N ARG A 229 17.91 10.20 -11.62
CA ARG A 229 19.07 9.30 -11.52
C ARG A 229 19.64 9.25 -10.09
N ALA A 230 19.61 10.39 -9.38
CA ALA A 230 20.08 10.47 -8.00
C ALA A 230 19.18 9.66 -7.06
N GLU A 231 17.86 9.75 -7.19
CA GLU A 231 16.89 8.98 -6.40
C GLU A 231 17.01 7.47 -6.69
N LYS A 232 17.18 7.07 -7.94
CA LYS A 232 17.41 5.65 -8.29
C LYS A 232 18.67 5.11 -7.60
N ARG A 233 19.77 5.87 -7.63
CA ARG A 233 21.01 5.49 -6.93
C ARG A 233 20.84 5.43 -5.41
N ALA A 234 20.16 6.41 -4.83
CA ALA A 234 19.86 6.45 -3.40
C ALA A 234 19.00 5.27 -2.95
N ASN A 235 17.95 4.94 -3.72
CA ASN A 235 17.09 3.79 -3.45
C ASN A 235 17.87 2.48 -3.53
N ALA A 236 18.65 2.27 -4.58
CA ALA A 236 19.49 1.07 -4.72
C ALA A 236 20.49 0.92 -3.55
N ARG A 237 21.08 2.02 -3.06
CA ARG A 237 21.94 1.99 -1.87
C ARG A 237 21.17 1.59 -0.60
N ARG A 238 19.96 2.14 -0.41
CA ARG A 238 19.09 1.81 0.74
C ARG A 238 18.65 0.35 0.72
N GLU A 239 18.25 -0.17 -0.44
CA GLU A 239 17.90 -1.58 -0.61
C GLU A 239 19.06 -2.50 -0.30
N LYS A 240 20.25 -2.17 -0.81
CA LYS A 240 21.47 -2.91 -0.50
C LYS A 240 21.79 -2.86 1.00
N ALA A 241 21.68 -1.70 1.65
CA ALA A 241 21.92 -1.56 3.08
C ALA A 241 20.93 -2.40 3.90
N ARG A 242 19.63 -2.37 3.58
CA ARG A 242 18.60 -3.20 4.25
C ARG A 242 18.87 -4.70 4.04
N ALA A 243 19.24 -5.11 2.83
CA ALA A 243 19.59 -6.50 2.55
C ALA A 243 20.79 -6.96 3.38
N MET A 244 21.82 -6.10 3.51
CA MET A 244 22.98 -6.37 4.34
C MET A 244 22.65 -6.41 5.84
N GLU A 245 21.77 -5.52 6.31
CA GLU A 245 21.32 -5.52 7.70
C GLU A 245 20.53 -6.79 8.02
N LYS A 246 19.58 -7.17 7.15
CA LYS A 246 18.84 -8.44 7.26
C LYS A 246 19.80 -9.65 7.28
N TYR A 247 20.80 -9.65 6.40
CA TYR A 247 21.82 -10.70 6.37
C TYR A 247 22.63 -10.76 7.66
N ARG A 248 23.03 -9.61 8.22
CA ARG A 248 23.77 -9.53 9.50
C ARG A 248 22.92 -9.95 10.70
N ALA A 249 21.60 -9.64 10.68
CA ALA A 249 20.67 -10.03 11.73
C ALA A 249 20.37 -11.55 11.70
N THR A 250 20.64 -12.24 10.59
CA THR A 250 20.46 -13.69 10.49
C THR A 250 21.57 -14.38 11.33
N SER A 251 21.16 -15.14 12.31
CA SER A 251 22.11 -15.83 13.20
C SER A 251 22.97 -16.83 12.42
N ALA A 252 24.19 -17.11 12.92
CA ALA A 252 25.06 -18.13 12.35
C ALA A 252 24.38 -19.51 12.34
N LEU A 253 23.53 -19.78 13.33
CA LEU A 253 22.72 -20.99 13.44
C LEU A 253 21.69 -21.08 12.30
N ASP A 254 20.96 -19.98 12.03
CA ASP A 254 19.97 -19.94 10.95
C ASP A 254 20.61 -20.13 9.59
N LEU A 255 21.77 -19.53 9.37
CA LEU A 255 22.57 -19.73 8.15
C LEU A 255 23.03 -21.17 8.01
N TRP A 256 23.48 -21.78 9.10
CA TRP A 256 23.89 -23.17 9.12
C TRP A 256 22.70 -24.12 8.87
N LEU A 257 21.56 -23.90 9.54
CA LEU A 257 20.31 -24.64 9.32
C LEU A 257 19.82 -24.54 7.88
N THR A 258 19.86 -23.36 7.30
CA THR A 258 19.49 -23.14 5.89
C THR A 258 20.40 -23.91 4.94
N ARG A 259 21.72 -23.87 5.18
CA ARG A 259 22.71 -24.65 4.40
C ARG A 259 22.48 -26.15 4.55
N LEU A 260 22.16 -26.63 5.76
CA LEU A 260 21.86 -28.02 6.03
C LEU A 260 20.59 -28.46 5.28
N LYS A 261 19.51 -27.66 5.34
CA LYS A 261 18.27 -27.93 4.58
C LYS A 261 18.55 -28.07 3.08
N PHE A 262 19.33 -27.18 2.49
CA PHE A 262 19.71 -27.25 1.08
C PHE A 262 20.59 -28.46 0.75
N LYS A 263 21.47 -28.87 1.66
CA LYS A 263 22.30 -30.06 1.49
C LYS A 263 21.48 -31.33 1.53
N VAL A 264 20.55 -31.43 2.48
CA VAL A 264 19.60 -32.55 2.59
C VAL A 264 18.67 -32.59 1.37
N TYR A 265 18.08 -31.47 0.99
CA TYR A 265 17.25 -31.40 -0.20
C TYR A 265 17.96 -31.89 -1.47
N ARG A 266 19.19 -31.42 -1.72
CA ARG A 266 20.00 -31.87 -2.88
C ARG A 266 20.31 -33.35 -2.82
N HIS A 267 20.55 -33.91 -1.64
CA HIS A 267 20.81 -35.33 -1.48
C HIS A 267 19.57 -36.15 -1.78
N LEU A 268 18.42 -35.76 -1.22
CA LEU A 268 17.13 -36.40 -1.46
C LEU A 268 16.73 -36.32 -2.94
N LYS A 269 16.86 -35.15 -3.55
CA LYS A 269 16.58 -34.95 -4.98
C LYS A 269 17.39 -35.90 -5.84
N ARG A 270 18.72 -35.98 -5.64
CA ARG A 270 19.59 -36.90 -6.37
C ARG A 270 19.25 -38.38 -6.14
N SER A 271 18.81 -38.71 -4.92
CA SER A 271 18.38 -40.08 -4.58
C SER A 271 17.09 -40.48 -5.32
N LEU A 272 16.13 -39.56 -5.40
CA LEU A 272 14.87 -39.75 -6.10
C LEU A 272 15.08 -39.83 -7.63
N GLU A 273 15.89 -38.94 -8.18
CA GLU A 273 16.25 -38.96 -9.60
C GLU A 273 16.94 -40.29 -10.01
N ARG A 274 17.81 -40.84 -9.17
CA ARG A 274 18.40 -42.17 -9.40
C ARG A 274 17.37 -43.32 -9.37
N LYS A 275 16.23 -43.10 -8.72
CA LYS A 275 15.10 -44.06 -8.68
C LYS A 275 14.06 -43.79 -9.77
N GLY A 276 14.36 -42.91 -10.74
CA GLY A 276 13.47 -42.58 -11.84
C GLY A 276 12.30 -41.66 -11.49
N VAL A 277 12.31 -41.04 -10.29
CA VAL A 277 11.28 -40.06 -9.89
C VAL A 277 11.69 -38.67 -10.39
N VAL A 278 10.86 -38.09 -11.25
CA VAL A 278 11.03 -36.69 -11.69
C VAL A 278 10.63 -35.79 -10.53
N VAL A 279 11.62 -35.09 -9.95
CA VAL A 279 11.38 -34.08 -8.94
C VAL A 279 11.31 -32.73 -9.67
N GLU A 280 10.10 -32.24 -9.93
CA GLU A 280 9.91 -30.86 -10.36
C GLU A 280 10.50 -29.92 -9.30
N SER A 281 11.39 -29.05 -9.72
CA SER A 281 11.85 -27.97 -8.87
C SER A 281 10.64 -27.07 -8.63
N CYS A 282 10.06 -27.11 -7.42
CA CYS A 282 9.30 -25.95 -6.96
C CYS A 282 10.21 -24.73 -7.19
N GLY A 283 9.85 -23.92 -8.17
CA GLY A 283 10.59 -22.73 -8.52
C GLY A 283 10.83 -22.00 -7.20
N ALA A 284 12.09 -21.83 -6.85
CA ALA A 284 12.44 -20.87 -5.83
C ALA A 284 11.81 -19.57 -6.33
N GLY A 285 10.64 -19.26 -5.80
CA GLY A 285 10.08 -17.93 -5.93
C GLY A 285 11.22 -17.04 -5.54
N THR A 286 11.80 -16.38 -6.54
CA THR A 286 12.79 -15.37 -6.31
C THR A 286 12.13 -14.39 -5.37
N ALA A 287 12.39 -14.55 -4.08
CA ALA A 287 12.21 -13.49 -3.11
C ALA A 287 13.19 -12.39 -3.55
N ARG A 288 12.79 -11.68 -4.59
CA ARG A 288 13.34 -10.37 -4.87
C ARG A 288 12.70 -9.48 -3.81
N GLY A 289 13.47 -9.31 -2.74
CA GLY A 289 13.19 -8.38 -1.67
C GLY A 289 13.11 -6.92 -2.14
#